data_68d74a66f13fb1eb6192bef0ec733735
#
_entry.id   68d74a66f13fb1eb6192bef0ec733735
#
_cell.length_a   1.000
_cell.length_b   1.000
_cell.length_c   1.000
_cell.angle_alpha   90.00
_cell.angle_beta   90.00
_cell.angle_gamma   90.00
#
_symmetry.space_group_name_H-M   'P 1'
#
loop_
_entity.id
_entity.type
_entity.pdbx_description
1 polymer ?
#
loop_
_entity_poly.entity_id
_entity_poly.type
_entity_poly.pdbx_seq_one_letter_code
_entity_poly.pdbx_strand_id
1 'polypeptide(L)'
;HTTVPVSHFNEEKFSSGHAFDGSSIAGWKGIEASDMQLIPDPNSANVDPFFEEPTLILTCDVIEPSDGKSYDRDPRSIAKRAEAYLKASGLGDTAFFGPEPEFFIFDGVRWSTEPNNTFYEIDEYEAPWSTGARLEGGNRGHRPTVKGGYFPVPPADSTQDMRAEM
;
A
#
# COMPACT_ATOMS: atom_id res chain seq x y z
N HIS A 1 -4.62 6.13 5.39
CA HIS A 1 -3.38 6.47 6.10
C HIS A 1 -3.44 7.91 6.62
N THR A 2 -2.61 8.20 7.60
CA THR A 2 -2.40 9.55 8.13
C THR A 2 -0.90 9.80 8.20
N THR A 3 -0.49 11.07 8.09
CA THR A 3 0.91 11.49 8.15
C THR A 3 1.07 12.50 9.28
N VAL A 4 2.11 12.33 10.08
CA VAL A 4 2.44 13.23 11.17
C VAL A 4 3.92 13.60 11.12
N PRO A 5 4.31 14.84 11.45
CA PRO A 5 5.71 15.21 11.61
C PRO A 5 6.38 14.36 12.70
N VAL A 6 7.65 14.00 12.52
CA VAL A 6 8.42 13.25 13.53
C VAL A 6 8.41 13.94 14.90
N SER A 7 8.43 15.27 14.92
CA SER A 7 8.36 16.06 16.16
C SER A 7 7.06 15.86 16.96
N HIS A 8 6.00 15.38 16.31
CA HIS A 8 4.72 15.06 16.96
C HIS A 8 4.57 13.58 17.30
N PHE A 9 5.59 12.78 17.01
CA PHE A 9 5.59 11.35 17.27
C PHE A 9 6.60 11.00 18.37
N ASN A 10 6.10 10.59 19.53
CA ASN A 10 6.89 10.28 20.73
C ASN A 10 6.53 8.86 21.24
N GLU A 11 7.21 8.40 22.28
CA GLU A 11 6.98 7.06 22.88
C GLU A 11 5.53 6.86 23.33
N GLU A 12 4.85 7.91 23.79
CA GLU A 12 3.46 7.82 24.21
C GLU A 12 2.54 7.38 23.06
N LYS A 13 2.88 7.71 21.80
CA LYS A 13 2.09 7.34 20.63
C LYS A 13 2.04 5.83 20.37
N PHE A 14 2.98 5.07 20.86
CA PHE A 14 2.94 3.61 20.79
C PHE A 14 1.93 2.98 21.79
N SER A 15 1.50 3.72 22.78
CA SER A 15 0.50 3.27 23.76
C SER A 15 -0.83 4.00 23.65
N SER A 16 -0.81 5.34 23.53
CA SER A 16 -2.03 6.15 23.40
C SER A 16 -2.60 6.18 21.98
N GLY A 17 -1.75 5.85 20.99
CA GLY A 17 -2.14 5.83 19.59
C GLY A 17 -2.31 7.22 18.95
N HIS A 18 -2.87 7.19 17.75
CA HIS A 18 -3.25 8.37 16.98
C HIS A 18 -4.73 8.29 16.61
N ALA A 19 -5.51 9.29 16.99
CA ALA A 19 -6.94 9.32 16.73
C ALA A 19 -7.23 9.55 15.23
N PHE A 20 -8.26 8.91 14.72
CA PHE A 20 -8.79 9.15 13.39
C PHE A 20 -10.30 8.95 13.34
N ASP A 21 -10.93 9.50 12.30
CA ASP A 21 -12.36 9.39 12.07
C ASP A 21 -12.69 8.09 11.31
N GLY A 22 -13.22 7.11 12.02
CA GLY A 22 -13.66 5.83 11.44
C GLY A 22 -14.87 5.93 10.52
N SER A 23 -15.65 7.03 10.58
CA SER A 23 -16.77 7.26 9.66
C SER A 23 -16.32 7.60 8.24
N SER A 24 -15.07 8.02 8.09
CA SER A 24 -14.44 8.23 6.78
C SER A 24 -14.18 6.93 6.01
N ILE A 25 -14.29 5.78 6.66
CA ILE A 25 -14.11 4.47 6.04
C ILE A 25 -15.47 3.81 5.85
N ALA A 26 -15.86 3.59 4.59
CA ALA A 26 -17.15 3.02 4.26
C ALA A 26 -17.36 1.65 4.96
N GLY A 27 -18.48 1.52 5.65
CA GLY A 27 -18.87 0.29 6.35
C GLY A 27 -18.22 0.08 7.72
N TRP A 28 -17.41 1.04 8.21
CA TRP A 28 -16.80 0.95 9.54
C TRP A 28 -17.70 1.52 10.63
N LYS A 29 -17.78 2.82 10.75
CA LYS A 29 -18.49 3.52 11.83
C LYS A 29 -19.54 4.50 11.29
N GLY A 30 -20.56 4.79 12.09
CA GLY A 30 -21.42 5.95 11.90
C GLY A 30 -20.79 7.19 12.55
N ILE A 31 -21.29 8.35 12.15
CA ILE A 31 -20.77 9.65 12.64
C ILE A 31 -20.93 9.82 14.17
N GLU A 32 -21.91 9.15 14.75
CA GLU A 32 -22.23 9.20 16.18
C GLU A 32 -21.20 8.47 17.07
N ALA A 33 -20.33 7.64 16.48
CA ALA A 33 -19.33 6.85 17.20
C ALA A 33 -18.05 6.73 16.36
N SER A 34 -17.65 7.81 15.70
CA SER A 34 -16.61 7.79 14.65
C SER A 34 -15.19 7.70 15.18
N ASP A 35 -14.93 8.11 16.40
CA ASP A 35 -13.59 8.17 16.97
C ASP A 35 -12.98 6.77 17.11
N MET A 36 -11.81 6.59 16.51
CA MET A 36 -11.01 5.37 16.58
C MET A 36 -9.54 5.70 16.80
N GLN A 37 -8.74 4.73 17.20
CA GLN A 37 -7.31 4.92 17.42
C GLN A 37 -6.46 3.94 16.61
N LEU A 38 -5.37 4.47 16.06
CA LEU A 38 -4.29 3.73 15.42
C LEU A 38 -3.18 3.49 16.45
N ILE A 39 -2.89 2.24 16.78
CA ILE A 39 -1.78 1.86 17.63
C ILE A 39 -0.64 1.37 16.74
N PRO A 40 0.47 2.12 16.63
CA PRO A 40 1.58 1.73 15.76
C PRO A 40 2.28 0.46 16.25
N ASP A 41 2.61 -0.43 15.31
CA ASP A 41 3.45 -1.60 15.57
C ASP A 41 4.91 -1.27 15.23
N PRO A 42 5.81 -1.15 16.21
CA PRO A 42 7.20 -0.81 15.95
C PRO A 42 7.95 -1.86 15.12
N ASN A 43 7.49 -3.12 15.12
CA ASN A 43 8.12 -4.17 14.32
C ASN A 43 7.80 -4.06 12.82
N SER A 44 6.84 -3.21 12.46
CA SER A 44 6.48 -2.94 11.07
C SER A 44 7.20 -1.73 10.47
N ALA A 45 8.14 -1.15 11.20
CA ALA A 45 8.83 0.07 10.79
C ALA A 45 9.64 -0.14 9.50
N ASN A 46 9.35 0.66 8.49
CA ASN A 46 10.05 0.66 7.21
C ASN A 46 10.26 2.11 6.73
N VAL A 47 11.40 2.36 6.09
CA VAL A 47 11.63 3.63 5.40
C VAL A 47 11.05 3.52 4.00
N ASP A 48 10.21 4.48 3.61
CA ASP A 48 9.64 4.53 2.26
C ASP A 48 10.72 4.98 1.27
N PRO A 49 11.07 4.17 0.25
CA PRO A 49 12.12 4.51 -0.71
C PRO A 49 11.66 5.50 -1.78
N PHE A 50 10.37 5.80 -1.90
CA PHE A 50 9.80 6.59 -3.00
C PHE A 50 9.50 8.04 -2.63
N PHE A 51 9.39 8.36 -1.33
CA PHE A 51 9.20 9.73 -0.91
C PHE A 51 10.50 10.53 -0.99
N GLU A 52 10.42 11.74 -1.51
CA GLU A 52 11.54 12.69 -1.54
C GLU A 52 12.01 13.05 -0.11
N GLU A 53 11.05 13.28 0.79
CA GLU A 53 11.33 13.49 2.22
C GLU A 53 11.45 12.15 2.94
N PRO A 54 12.47 11.96 3.80
CA PRO A 54 12.62 10.73 4.58
C PRO A 54 11.35 10.41 5.38
N THR A 55 10.68 9.35 5.00
CA THR A 55 9.37 8.96 5.54
C THR A 55 9.45 7.59 6.17
N LEU A 56 9.11 7.49 7.47
CA LEU A 56 8.96 6.22 8.18
C LEU A 56 7.51 5.75 8.10
N ILE A 57 7.30 4.54 7.62
CA ILE A 57 6.01 3.88 7.58
C ILE A 57 5.86 2.96 8.80
N LEU A 58 4.72 3.03 9.47
CA LEU A 58 4.33 2.13 10.54
C LEU A 58 2.93 1.57 10.25
N THR A 59 2.80 0.26 10.28
CA THR A 59 1.49 -0.40 10.25
C THR A 59 0.87 -0.32 11.64
N CYS A 60 -0.42 0.00 11.73
CA CYS A 60 -1.09 0.19 13.00
C CYS A 60 -2.19 -0.85 13.20
N ASP A 61 -2.42 -1.22 14.45
CA ASP A 61 -3.67 -1.85 14.88
C ASP A 61 -4.74 -0.79 15.07
N VAL A 62 -6.00 -1.15 14.85
CA VAL A 62 -7.14 -0.28 15.08
C VAL A 62 -7.88 -0.73 16.35
N ILE A 63 -8.08 0.20 17.26
CA ILE A 63 -8.79 -0.07 18.51
C ILE A 63 -9.98 0.87 18.73
N GLU A 64 -10.93 0.38 19.53
CA GLU A 64 -12.05 1.16 20.07
C GLU A 64 -11.55 1.98 21.26
N PRO A 65 -11.67 3.33 21.24
CA PRO A 65 -11.21 4.17 22.35
C PRO A 65 -11.97 3.89 23.65
N SER A 66 -13.22 3.46 23.54
CA SER A 66 -14.14 3.28 24.67
C SER A 66 -13.75 2.14 25.60
N ASP A 67 -13.14 1.08 25.07
CA ASP A 67 -12.79 -0.14 25.84
C ASP A 67 -11.40 -0.69 25.52
N GLY A 68 -10.65 -0.05 24.61
CA GLY A 68 -9.30 -0.43 24.22
C GLY A 68 -9.21 -1.74 23.44
N LYS A 69 -10.33 -2.31 23.01
CA LYS A 69 -10.32 -3.57 22.25
C LYS A 69 -10.03 -3.34 20.77
N SER A 70 -9.45 -4.37 20.16
CA SER A 70 -9.27 -4.41 18.72
C SER A 70 -10.61 -4.28 17.98
N TYR A 71 -10.63 -3.48 16.93
CA TYR A 71 -11.81 -3.30 16.11
C TYR A 71 -12.07 -4.54 15.23
N ASP A 72 -13.26 -5.09 15.31
CA ASP A 72 -13.60 -6.39 14.70
C ASP A 72 -13.51 -6.41 13.17
N ARG A 73 -13.72 -5.25 12.52
CA ARG A 73 -13.67 -5.11 11.05
C ARG A 73 -12.29 -4.68 10.53
N ASP A 74 -11.33 -4.46 11.42
CA ASP A 74 -9.96 -4.21 11.01
C ASP A 74 -9.33 -5.48 10.43
N PRO A 75 -8.82 -5.46 9.17
CA PRO A 75 -8.20 -6.63 8.53
C PRO A 75 -7.03 -7.19 9.33
N ARG A 76 -6.22 -6.34 9.96
CA ARG A 76 -5.10 -6.76 10.80
C ARG A 76 -5.57 -7.49 12.06
N SER A 77 -6.63 -7.03 12.69
CA SER A 77 -7.26 -7.71 13.81
C SER A 77 -7.81 -9.09 13.43
N ILE A 78 -8.37 -9.22 12.22
CA ILE A 78 -8.82 -10.51 11.69
C ILE A 78 -7.64 -11.47 11.52
N ALA A 79 -6.54 -11.01 10.93
CA ALA A 79 -5.34 -11.82 10.74
C ALA A 79 -4.74 -12.30 12.08
N LYS A 80 -4.67 -11.42 13.08
CA LYS A 80 -4.22 -11.77 14.44
C LYS A 80 -5.12 -12.82 15.10
N ARG A 81 -6.45 -12.71 14.92
CA ARG A 81 -7.39 -13.74 15.42
C ARG A 81 -7.23 -15.07 14.70
N ALA A 82 -6.97 -15.06 13.39
CA ALA A 82 -6.72 -16.27 12.62
C ALA A 82 -5.43 -16.98 13.08
N GLU A 83 -4.37 -16.23 13.32
CA GLU A 83 -3.11 -16.75 13.89
C GLU A 83 -3.32 -17.37 15.29
N ALA A 84 -4.05 -16.67 16.16
CA ALA A 84 -4.38 -17.17 17.48
C ALA A 84 -5.21 -18.45 17.41
N TYR A 85 -6.17 -18.52 16.49
CA TYR A 85 -6.99 -19.72 16.25
C TYR A 85 -6.13 -20.89 15.77
N LEU A 86 -5.21 -20.68 14.85
CA LEU A 86 -4.28 -21.72 14.37
C LEU A 86 -3.53 -22.36 15.53
N LYS A 87 -2.93 -21.53 16.39
CA LYS A 87 -2.21 -21.99 17.60
C LYS A 87 -3.13 -22.77 18.56
N ALA A 88 -4.32 -22.21 18.84
CA ALA A 88 -5.28 -22.83 19.75
C ALA A 88 -5.86 -24.16 19.25
N SER A 89 -5.96 -24.32 17.94
CA SER A 89 -6.46 -25.57 17.32
C SER A 89 -5.51 -26.74 17.42
N GLY A 90 -4.22 -26.49 17.69
CA GLY A 90 -3.17 -27.52 17.70
C GLY A 90 -2.78 -28.06 16.33
N LEU A 91 -3.30 -27.47 15.23
CA LEU A 91 -2.95 -27.86 13.86
C LEU A 91 -1.58 -27.33 13.44
N GLY A 92 -1.14 -26.21 14.02
CA GLY A 92 0.14 -25.60 13.75
C GLY A 92 0.32 -24.34 14.60
N ASP A 93 1.54 -23.88 14.70
CA ASP A 93 1.93 -22.66 15.42
C ASP A 93 2.28 -21.50 14.48
N THR A 94 2.51 -21.81 13.20
CA THR A 94 2.94 -20.85 12.18
C THR A 94 2.27 -21.13 10.85
N ALA A 95 1.83 -20.08 10.17
CA ALA A 95 1.38 -20.11 8.77
C ALA A 95 2.32 -19.27 7.91
N PHE A 96 2.77 -19.81 6.79
CA PHE A 96 3.60 -19.11 5.81
C PHE A 96 2.75 -18.71 4.61
N PHE A 97 2.90 -17.46 4.18
CA PHE A 97 2.24 -16.92 3.00
C PHE A 97 3.30 -16.38 2.03
N GLY A 98 3.10 -16.61 0.74
CA GLY A 98 3.90 -16.04 -0.34
C GLY A 98 3.06 -15.00 -1.09
N PRO A 99 3.11 -13.71 -0.74
CA PRO A 99 2.35 -12.69 -1.45
C PRO A 99 2.89 -12.50 -2.87
N GLU A 100 1.99 -12.30 -3.83
CA GLU A 100 2.28 -11.97 -5.22
C GLU A 100 1.67 -10.61 -5.56
N PRO A 101 2.26 -9.49 -5.08
CA PRO A 101 1.74 -8.18 -5.37
C PRO A 101 1.92 -7.82 -6.84
N GLU A 102 0.81 -7.51 -7.52
CA GLU A 102 0.79 -7.07 -8.90
C GLU A 102 0.50 -5.59 -8.99
N PHE A 103 1.27 -4.87 -9.80
CA PHE A 103 1.10 -3.43 -9.98
C PHE A 103 1.55 -2.99 -11.38
N PHE A 104 1.08 -1.82 -11.79
CA PHE A 104 1.48 -1.18 -13.02
C PHE A 104 2.45 -0.03 -12.73
N ILE A 105 3.41 0.17 -13.62
CA ILE A 105 4.35 1.27 -13.57
C ILE A 105 4.07 2.15 -14.78
N PHE A 106 3.79 3.43 -14.56
CA PHE A 106 3.53 4.39 -15.61
C PHE A 106 4.55 5.51 -15.60
N ASP A 107 5.01 5.92 -16.78
CA ASP A 107 5.86 7.10 -16.96
C ASP A 107 5.05 8.40 -16.92
N GLY A 108 3.77 8.31 -17.21
CA GLY A 108 2.86 9.43 -17.13
C GLY A 108 1.40 9.01 -17.08
N VAL A 109 0.61 9.72 -16.29
CA VAL A 109 -0.83 9.55 -16.21
C VAL A 109 -1.51 10.91 -16.26
N ARG A 110 -2.48 11.04 -17.15
CA ARG A 110 -3.35 12.22 -17.26
C ARG A 110 -4.80 11.78 -17.12
N TRP A 111 -5.58 12.50 -16.36
CA TRP A 111 -7.00 12.16 -16.13
C TRP A 111 -7.85 13.38 -15.86
N SER A 112 -9.15 13.22 -16.07
CA SER A 112 -10.18 14.15 -15.60
C SER A 112 -11.37 13.34 -15.07
N THR A 113 -11.96 13.80 -13.98
CA THR A 113 -13.18 13.23 -13.37
C THR A 113 -14.30 14.25 -13.25
N GLU A 114 -14.24 15.31 -14.04
CA GLU A 114 -15.28 16.33 -14.07
C GLU A 114 -16.59 15.79 -14.67
N PRO A 115 -17.76 16.25 -14.21
CA PRO A 115 -19.04 15.75 -14.68
C PRO A 115 -19.27 15.85 -16.20
N ASN A 116 -18.63 16.83 -16.85
CA ASN A 116 -18.72 17.08 -18.28
C ASN A 116 -17.56 16.51 -19.10
N ASN A 117 -16.55 15.97 -18.45
CA ASN A 117 -15.36 15.42 -19.12
C ASN A 117 -14.66 14.39 -18.24
N THR A 118 -14.75 13.13 -18.61
CA THR A 118 -14.08 12.03 -17.90
C THR A 118 -13.20 11.27 -18.87
N PHE A 119 -11.92 11.18 -18.57
CA PHE A 119 -10.95 10.39 -19.35
C PHE A 119 -9.76 9.99 -18.49
N TYR A 120 -8.98 9.03 -18.98
CA TYR A 120 -7.61 8.80 -18.55
C TYR A 120 -6.73 8.50 -19.76
N GLU A 121 -5.46 8.90 -19.68
CA GLU A 121 -4.41 8.58 -20.64
C GLU A 121 -3.17 8.13 -19.86
N ILE A 122 -2.54 7.08 -20.35
CA ILE A 122 -1.38 6.46 -19.71
C ILE A 122 -0.23 6.41 -20.71
N ASP A 123 0.95 6.87 -20.30
CA ASP A 123 2.20 6.69 -21.02
C ASP A 123 3.11 5.74 -20.24
N GLU A 124 3.77 4.85 -20.97
CA GLU A 124 4.68 3.86 -20.42
C GLU A 124 5.70 3.43 -21.48
N TYR A 125 6.97 3.32 -21.11
CA TYR A 125 8.04 2.93 -22.03
C TYR A 125 7.86 1.53 -22.62
N GLU A 126 7.28 0.63 -21.88
CA GLU A 126 7.09 -0.76 -22.29
C GLU A 126 5.73 -1.01 -22.97
N ALA A 127 4.89 0.01 -23.05
CA ALA A 127 3.56 -0.12 -23.67
C ALA A 127 3.64 -0.31 -25.19
N PRO A 128 2.76 -1.15 -25.77
CA PRO A 128 2.76 -1.40 -27.21
C PRO A 128 2.49 -0.14 -28.05
N TRP A 129 1.73 0.82 -27.53
CA TRP A 129 1.44 2.08 -28.24
C TRP A 129 2.64 3.05 -28.33
N SER A 130 3.71 2.84 -27.52
CA SER A 130 4.88 3.69 -27.52
C SER A 130 6.02 3.19 -28.44
N THR A 131 5.78 2.17 -29.26
CA THR A 131 6.79 1.51 -30.11
C THR A 131 7.53 2.51 -31.06
N GLY A 132 6.84 3.53 -31.57
CA GLY A 132 7.42 4.56 -32.44
C GLY A 132 7.94 5.79 -31.70
N ALA A 133 7.85 5.86 -30.38
CA ALA A 133 8.20 7.04 -29.62
C ALA A 133 9.73 7.27 -29.60
N ARG A 134 10.12 8.54 -29.57
CA ARG A 134 11.50 8.92 -29.27
C ARG A 134 11.65 9.08 -27.76
N LEU A 135 12.47 8.26 -27.16
CA LEU A 135 12.71 8.23 -25.73
C LEU A 135 14.14 8.65 -25.42
N GLU A 136 14.38 9.22 -24.24
CA GLU A 136 15.71 9.40 -23.72
C GLU A 136 16.38 8.02 -23.62
N GLY A 137 17.61 7.89 -24.14
CA GLY A 137 18.28 6.59 -24.25
C GLY A 137 17.90 5.76 -25.48
N GLY A 138 17.00 6.24 -26.34
CA GLY A 138 16.60 5.59 -27.60
C GLY A 138 15.35 4.72 -27.50
N ASN A 139 14.77 4.41 -28.66
CA ASN A 139 13.63 3.52 -28.76
C ASN A 139 14.07 2.05 -28.75
N ARG A 140 13.46 1.24 -27.94
CA ARG A 140 13.78 -0.19 -27.79
C ARG A 140 13.28 -1.08 -28.93
N GLY A 141 12.36 -0.57 -29.75
CA GLY A 141 11.73 -1.33 -30.85
C GLY A 141 10.73 -2.37 -30.39
N HIS A 142 11.12 -3.27 -29.51
CA HIS A 142 10.25 -4.29 -28.96
C HIS A 142 9.44 -3.76 -27.76
N ARG A 143 8.17 -4.18 -27.72
CA ARG A 143 7.28 -3.93 -26.58
C ARG A 143 6.48 -5.19 -26.25
N PRO A 144 6.24 -5.52 -24.97
CA PRO A 144 5.31 -6.56 -24.62
C PRO A 144 3.91 -6.22 -25.10
N THR A 145 3.13 -7.25 -25.43
CA THR A 145 1.71 -7.10 -25.73
C THR A 145 0.91 -6.94 -24.43
N VAL A 146 -0.35 -6.50 -24.54
CA VAL A 146 -1.26 -6.51 -23.39
C VAL A 146 -1.30 -7.88 -22.75
N LYS A 147 -1.10 -7.95 -21.43
CA LYS A 147 -0.87 -9.18 -20.64
C LYS A 147 0.34 -10.02 -21.09
N GLY A 148 1.25 -9.44 -21.88
CA GLY A 148 2.53 -10.05 -22.24
C GLY A 148 3.61 -9.73 -21.18
N GLY A 149 4.86 -10.09 -21.50
CA GLY A 149 5.99 -9.76 -20.65
C GLY A 149 6.18 -10.67 -19.45
N TYR A 150 5.68 -11.89 -19.48
CA TYR A 150 5.98 -12.88 -18.46
C TYR A 150 7.46 -13.26 -18.48
N PHE A 151 8.13 -13.11 -17.36
CA PHE A 151 9.57 -13.34 -17.21
C PHE A 151 10.47 -12.53 -18.18
N PRO A 152 10.28 -11.23 -18.37
CA PRO A 152 11.18 -10.43 -19.17
C PRO A 152 12.55 -10.32 -18.48
N VAL A 153 13.58 -10.14 -19.29
CA VAL A 153 14.94 -9.87 -18.81
C VAL A 153 15.46 -8.60 -19.46
N PRO A 154 16.46 -7.91 -18.86
CA PRO A 154 17.11 -6.78 -19.51
C PRO A 154 17.65 -7.15 -20.89
N PRO A 155 17.58 -6.27 -21.90
CA PRO A 155 17.11 -4.89 -21.84
C PRO A 155 15.59 -4.69 -22.03
N ALA A 156 14.83 -5.75 -22.27
CA ALA A 156 13.38 -5.64 -22.41
C ALA A 156 12.71 -5.24 -21.09
N ASP A 157 13.17 -5.79 -19.97
CA ASP A 157 12.81 -5.34 -18.63
C ASP A 157 13.65 -4.13 -18.25
N SER A 158 13.02 -2.97 -18.09
CA SER A 158 13.67 -1.71 -17.67
C SER A 158 13.47 -1.41 -16.17
N THR A 159 12.73 -2.22 -15.45
CA THR A 159 12.26 -1.92 -14.09
C THR A 159 12.88 -2.82 -13.01
N GLN A 160 13.89 -3.62 -13.37
CA GLN A 160 14.52 -4.55 -12.44
C GLN A 160 15.11 -3.85 -11.21
N ASP A 161 15.87 -2.76 -11.43
CA ASP A 161 16.51 -2.04 -10.33
C ASP A 161 15.47 -1.40 -9.40
N MET A 162 14.39 -0.84 -9.96
CA MET A 162 13.30 -0.26 -9.18
C MET A 162 12.60 -1.33 -8.31
N ARG A 163 12.32 -2.52 -8.88
CA ARG A 163 11.74 -3.62 -8.09
C ARG A 163 12.68 -4.13 -6.99
N ALA A 164 13.99 -4.07 -7.23
CA ALA A 164 14.99 -4.44 -6.22
C ALA A 164 15.09 -3.41 -5.08
N GLU A 165 14.77 -2.13 -5.35
CA GLU A 165 14.71 -1.06 -4.37
C GLU A 165 13.46 -1.18 -3.47
N MET A 166 12.34 -1.64 -4.01
CA MET A 166 11.08 -1.86 -3.27
C MET A 166 11.18 -2.95 -2.20
#